data_76e57d86dfbe2faae3c00220bc50b5b8
#
_entry.id   76e57d86dfbe2faae3c00220bc50b5b8
#
_cell.length_a   1.000
_cell.length_b   1.000
_cell.length_c   1.000
_cell.angle_alpha   90.00
_cell.angle_beta   90.00
_cell.angle_gamma   90.00
#
_symmetry.space_group_name_H-M   'P 1'
#
loop_
_entity.id
_entity.type
_entity.pdbx_description
1 polymer ?
#
loop_
_entity_poly.entity_id
_entity_poly.type
_entity_poly.pdbx_seq_one_letter_code
_entity_poly.pdbx_strand_id
1 'polypeptide(L)'
;MPSSQRWNTMSSDRLFVYGTLMRGFDHPMARLLAGHAEFLGEATCRGRLVLVKHYPGLLHSEAPTDLVHGELFRLSVPEELLRELDMYEACGEGFPEPTEYLRQLVDVTRADGATEKAWTYVYNWPVTGLPRIESGRFLEH
;
A
#
# COMPACT_ATOMS: atom_id res chain seq x y z
N MET A 1 -24.75 3.83 18.21
CA MET A 1 -23.67 4.80 18.29
C MET A 1 -23.20 5.17 16.89
N PRO A 2 -23.85 6.14 16.27
CA PRO A 2 -23.52 6.50 14.89
C PRO A 2 -22.07 6.89 14.69
N SER A 3 -21.49 7.62 15.65
CA SER A 3 -20.09 8.05 15.51
C SER A 3 -19.13 6.88 15.53
N SER A 4 -19.41 5.83 16.33
CA SER A 4 -18.59 4.62 16.34
C SER A 4 -18.60 3.92 14.99
N GLN A 5 -19.77 3.81 14.39
CA GLN A 5 -19.89 3.17 13.09
C GLN A 5 -19.17 3.97 12.01
N ARG A 6 -19.23 5.29 12.10
CA ARG A 6 -18.54 6.14 11.17
C ARG A 6 -17.02 5.96 11.28
N TRP A 7 -16.53 5.86 12.50
CA TRP A 7 -15.11 5.58 12.71
C TRP A 7 -14.70 4.26 12.09
N ASN A 8 -15.52 3.23 12.28
CA ASN A 8 -15.22 1.90 11.73
C ASN A 8 -15.17 1.90 10.21
N THR A 9 -16.01 2.71 9.56
CA THR A 9 -16.00 2.80 8.10
C THR A 9 -14.83 3.62 7.58
N MET A 10 -14.24 4.48 8.41
CA MET A 10 -13.14 5.36 8.03
C MET A 10 -11.77 4.79 8.38
N SER A 11 -11.74 3.63 9.02
CA SER A 11 -10.48 3.02 9.45
C SER A 11 -10.41 1.58 8.99
N SER A 12 -9.21 1.07 8.91
CA SER A 12 -8.98 -0.32 8.53
C SER A 12 -7.73 -0.81 9.24
N ASP A 13 -7.72 -2.08 9.61
CA ASP A 13 -6.52 -2.75 10.10
C ASP A 13 -5.81 -3.52 8.97
N ARG A 14 -6.21 -3.30 7.72
CA ARG A 14 -5.61 -3.95 6.56
C ARG A 14 -4.61 -3.04 5.89
N LEU A 15 -3.51 -3.63 5.43
CA LEU A 15 -2.47 -2.93 4.68
C LEU A 15 -2.13 -3.72 3.44
N PHE A 16 -2.14 -3.05 2.29
CA PHE A 16 -1.72 -3.63 1.01
C PHE A 16 -0.34 -3.10 0.67
N VAL A 17 0.62 -4.01 0.45
CA VAL A 17 1.99 -3.64 0.10
C VAL A 17 2.35 -4.27 -1.25
N TYR A 18 3.07 -3.51 -2.07
CA TYR A 18 3.36 -3.92 -3.44
C TYR A 18 4.83 -3.76 -3.82
N GLY A 19 5.68 -3.40 -2.87
CA GLY A 19 7.10 -3.15 -3.12
C GLY A 19 8.00 -3.73 -2.03
N THR A 20 8.90 -2.92 -1.50
CA THR A 20 9.92 -3.38 -0.58
C THR A 20 9.40 -3.79 0.80
N LEU A 21 8.12 -3.54 1.09
CA LEU A 21 7.50 -4.02 2.33
C LEU A 21 6.95 -5.44 2.21
N MET A 22 6.93 -6.02 1.00
CA MET A 22 6.48 -7.40 0.82
C MET A 22 7.43 -8.38 1.51
N ARG A 23 6.88 -9.55 1.83
CA ARG A 23 7.66 -10.62 2.45
C ARG A 23 8.83 -11.01 1.54
N GLY A 24 9.93 -11.39 2.14
CA GLY A 24 11.12 -11.79 1.40
C GLY A 24 12.10 -10.68 1.11
N PHE A 25 11.73 -9.43 1.33
CA PHE A 25 12.67 -8.34 1.23
C PHE A 25 13.48 -8.22 2.51
N ASP A 26 14.80 -8.08 2.36
CA ASP A 26 15.68 -7.85 3.50
C ASP A 26 15.72 -6.35 3.80
N HIS A 27 14.67 -5.89 4.45
CA HIS A 27 14.48 -4.47 4.75
C HIS A 27 13.90 -4.34 6.16
N PRO A 28 14.40 -3.38 6.98
CA PRO A 28 13.90 -3.23 8.35
C PRO A 28 12.39 -3.07 8.47
N MET A 29 11.78 -2.30 7.56
CA MET A 29 10.33 -2.08 7.60
C MET A 29 9.57 -3.33 7.19
N ALA A 30 10.09 -4.13 6.26
CA ALA A 30 9.47 -5.41 5.90
C ALA A 30 9.53 -6.38 7.08
N ARG A 31 10.63 -6.40 7.82
CA ARG A 31 10.76 -7.22 9.03
C ARG A 31 9.86 -6.74 10.15
N LEU A 32 9.73 -5.41 10.31
CA LEU A 32 8.82 -4.84 11.29
C LEU A 32 7.38 -5.27 11.00
N LEU A 33 6.97 -5.15 9.74
CA LEU A 33 5.64 -5.55 9.31
C LEU A 33 5.40 -7.04 9.55
N ALA A 34 6.38 -7.88 9.18
CA ALA A 34 6.25 -9.33 9.36
C ALA A 34 6.11 -9.72 10.82
N GLY A 35 6.73 -8.97 11.74
CA GLY A 35 6.68 -9.25 13.17
C GLY A 35 5.43 -8.74 13.87
N HIS A 36 4.71 -7.81 13.26
CA HIS A 36 3.57 -7.15 13.89
C HIS A 36 2.30 -7.20 13.06
N ALA A 37 2.25 -8.05 12.06
CA ALA A 37 1.09 -8.19 11.20
C ALA A 37 0.92 -9.63 10.75
N GLU A 38 -0.31 -9.99 10.45
CA GLU A 38 -0.66 -11.31 9.95
C GLU A 38 -0.74 -11.26 8.44
N PHE A 39 -0.01 -12.13 7.75
CA PHE A 39 -0.12 -12.24 6.30
C PHE A 39 -1.44 -12.90 5.92
N LEU A 40 -2.27 -12.20 5.17
CA LEU A 40 -3.58 -12.70 4.77
C LEU A 40 -3.59 -13.31 3.38
N GLY A 41 -2.54 -13.11 2.59
CA GLY A 41 -2.45 -13.66 1.27
C GLY A 41 -2.11 -12.62 0.23
N GLU A 42 -2.03 -13.07 -1.03
CA GLU A 42 -1.82 -12.17 -2.15
C GLU A 42 -3.13 -11.47 -2.50
N ALA A 43 -2.99 -10.26 -3.04
CA ALA A 43 -4.13 -9.45 -3.42
C ALA A 43 -3.77 -8.56 -4.59
N THR A 44 -4.78 -7.98 -5.22
CA THR A 44 -4.60 -7.02 -6.30
C THR A 44 -5.37 -5.75 -6.01
N CYS A 45 -4.89 -4.66 -6.61
CA CYS A 45 -5.51 -3.36 -6.51
C CYS A 45 -5.52 -2.75 -7.92
N ARG A 46 -6.60 -2.06 -8.28
CA ARG A 46 -6.60 -1.35 -9.56
C ARG A 46 -5.60 -0.22 -9.51
N GLY A 47 -4.73 -0.19 -10.52
CA GLY A 47 -3.72 0.85 -10.56
C GLY A 47 -2.62 0.51 -11.54
N ARG A 48 -1.69 1.45 -11.67
CA ARG A 48 -0.49 1.29 -12.48
C ARG A 48 0.71 1.40 -11.58
N LEU A 49 1.73 0.62 -11.89
CA LEU A 49 2.96 0.61 -11.14
C LEU A 49 4.04 1.28 -11.96
N VAL A 50 4.74 2.24 -11.38
CA VAL A 50 5.88 2.90 -12.03
C VAL A 50 7.12 2.65 -11.20
N LEU A 51 8.27 2.60 -11.88
CA LEU A 51 9.56 2.48 -11.21
C LEU A 51 10.09 3.89 -10.92
N VAL A 52 10.11 4.25 -9.64
CA VAL A 52 10.55 5.59 -9.23
C VAL A 52 12.07 5.66 -9.18
N LYS A 53 12.68 4.75 -8.43
CA LYS A 53 14.13 4.55 -8.34
C LYS A 53 14.35 3.05 -8.18
N HIS A 54 14.91 2.63 -7.04
CA HIS A 54 14.98 1.21 -6.69
C HIS A 54 13.69 0.72 -6.02
N TYR A 55 12.66 1.54 -6.03
CA TYR A 55 11.35 1.23 -5.42
C TYR A 55 10.23 1.69 -6.36
N PRO A 56 9.04 1.09 -6.20
CA PRO A 56 7.91 1.41 -7.09
C PRO A 56 6.99 2.47 -6.50
N GLY A 57 6.14 3.03 -7.38
CA GLY A 57 5.03 3.88 -6.97
C GLY A 57 3.73 3.41 -7.58
N LEU A 58 2.67 3.40 -6.78
CA LEU A 58 1.32 3.03 -7.21
C LEU A 58 0.57 4.28 -7.63
N LEU A 59 -0.04 4.22 -8.82
CA LEU A 59 -0.93 5.26 -9.32
C LEU A 59 -2.34 4.69 -9.45
N HIS A 60 -3.34 5.50 -9.14
CA HIS A 60 -4.73 5.09 -9.35
C HIS A 60 -5.02 4.87 -10.83
N SER A 61 -5.86 3.89 -11.11
CA SER A 61 -6.39 3.64 -12.46
C SER A 61 -7.79 3.08 -12.33
N GLU A 62 -8.67 3.47 -13.25
CA GLU A 62 -10.02 2.93 -13.30
C GLU A 62 -10.14 1.83 -14.34
N ALA A 63 -9.11 1.60 -15.14
CA ALA A 63 -9.14 0.54 -16.15
C ALA A 63 -9.13 -0.83 -15.48
N PRO A 64 -10.09 -1.71 -15.83
CA PRO A 64 -10.16 -3.03 -15.16
C PRO A 64 -8.95 -3.91 -15.41
N THR A 65 -8.20 -3.66 -16.48
CA THR A 65 -7.01 -4.44 -16.82
C THR A 65 -5.76 -3.93 -16.14
N ASP A 66 -5.81 -2.75 -15.52
CA ASP A 66 -4.66 -2.20 -14.81
C ASP A 66 -4.69 -2.71 -13.37
N LEU A 67 -3.90 -3.73 -13.10
CA LEU A 67 -3.84 -4.36 -11.77
C LEU A 67 -2.43 -4.32 -11.23
N VAL A 68 -2.32 -3.95 -9.95
CA VAL A 68 -1.09 -4.02 -9.19
C VAL A 68 -1.18 -5.19 -8.24
N HIS A 69 -0.17 -6.06 -8.26
CA HIS A 69 -0.12 -7.27 -7.44
C HIS A 69 0.72 -7.02 -6.20
N GLY A 70 0.23 -7.49 -5.08
CA GLY A 70 0.92 -7.31 -3.82
C GLY A 70 0.44 -8.27 -2.76
N GLU A 71 0.67 -7.90 -1.52
CA GLU A 71 0.36 -8.73 -0.36
C GLU A 71 -0.51 -7.96 0.61
N LEU A 72 -1.47 -8.66 1.21
CA LEU A 72 -2.40 -8.09 2.17
C LEU A 72 -2.06 -8.58 3.58
N PHE A 73 -1.99 -7.64 4.51
CA PHE A 73 -1.69 -7.91 5.93
C PHE A 73 -2.77 -7.36 6.82
N ARG A 74 -2.98 -8.03 7.96
CA ARG A 74 -3.79 -7.50 9.04
C ARG A 74 -2.85 -7.03 10.15
N LEU A 75 -2.97 -5.76 10.52
CA LEU A 75 -2.09 -5.12 11.49
C LEU A 75 -2.58 -5.39 12.91
N SER A 76 -1.68 -5.80 13.81
CA SER A 76 -2.06 -6.10 15.18
C SER A 76 -2.27 -4.83 16.02
N VAL A 77 -1.49 -3.78 15.76
CA VAL A 77 -1.63 -2.47 16.39
C VAL A 77 -1.61 -1.40 15.31
N PRO A 78 -2.74 -1.26 14.57
CA PRO A 78 -2.72 -0.47 13.33
C PRO A 78 -2.27 0.97 13.51
N GLU A 79 -2.71 1.67 14.55
CA GLU A 79 -2.35 3.07 14.70
C GLU A 79 -0.84 3.27 14.87
N GLU A 80 -0.22 2.47 15.71
CA GLU A 80 1.22 2.59 15.97
C GLU A 80 2.04 2.17 14.76
N LEU A 81 1.66 1.06 14.14
CA LEU A 81 2.39 0.52 13.00
C LEU A 81 2.26 1.44 11.78
N LEU A 82 1.06 1.96 11.55
CA LEU A 82 0.85 2.90 10.43
C LEU A 82 1.63 4.19 10.64
N ARG A 83 1.75 4.65 11.89
CA ARG A 83 2.54 5.85 12.18
C ARG A 83 4.00 5.64 11.80
N GLU A 84 4.56 4.48 12.14
CA GLU A 84 5.95 4.19 11.78
C GLU A 84 6.14 4.04 10.28
N LEU A 85 5.20 3.41 9.61
CA LEU A 85 5.25 3.26 8.16
C LEU A 85 5.08 4.61 7.47
N ASP A 86 4.22 5.49 7.98
CA ASP A 86 4.07 6.83 7.44
C ASP A 86 5.38 7.60 7.53
N MET A 87 6.10 7.46 8.64
CA MET A 87 7.40 8.10 8.78
C MET A 87 8.41 7.55 7.77
N TYR A 88 8.42 6.25 7.58
CA TYR A 88 9.30 5.63 6.60
C TYR A 88 8.98 6.09 5.17
N GLU A 89 7.68 6.21 4.84
CA GLU A 89 7.26 6.65 3.51
C GLU A 89 7.32 8.17 3.36
N ALA A 90 7.76 8.88 4.40
CA ALA A 90 7.87 10.34 4.42
C ALA A 90 6.54 11.02 4.08
N CYS A 91 5.46 10.55 4.69
CA CYS A 91 4.14 11.14 4.50
C CYS A 91 3.51 11.42 5.86
N GLY A 92 2.49 12.29 5.86
CA GLY A 92 1.80 12.65 7.09
C GLY A 92 2.33 13.94 7.68
N GLU A 93 1.98 14.19 8.94
CA GLU A 93 2.36 15.42 9.62
C GLU A 93 3.88 15.51 9.81
N GLY A 94 4.40 16.73 9.70
CA GLY A 94 5.81 16.98 9.91
C GLY A 94 6.66 16.89 8.66
N PHE A 95 6.11 16.49 7.54
CA PHE A 95 6.83 16.44 6.26
C PHE A 95 6.36 17.55 5.33
N PRO A 96 7.29 18.11 4.52
CA PRO A 96 6.91 19.15 3.56
C PRO A 96 5.92 18.61 2.53
N GLU A 97 4.94 19.42 2.17
CA GLU A 97 3.95 19.06 1.15
C GLU A 97 4.32 19.67 -0.19
N PRO A 98 4.02 18.98 -1.31
CA PRO A 98 3.42 17.64 -1.37
C PRO A 98 4.42 16.55 -0.98
N THR A 99 3.95 15.58 -0.20
CA THR A 99 4.77 14.43 0.16
C THR A 99 4.88 13.47 -1.02
N GLU A 100 5.95 12.66 -1.04
CA GLU A 100 6.18 11.72 -2.13
C GLU A 100 5.08 10.66 -2.21
N TYR A 101 4.59 10.21 -1.07
CA TYR A 101 3.51 9.23 -0.98
C TYR A 101 2.38 9.77 -0.12
N LEU A 102 1.17 9.30 -0.39
CA LEU A 102 -0.01 9.52 0.44
C LEU A 102 -0.57 8.16 0.85
N ARG A 103 -0.89 8.01 2.14
CA ARG A 103 -1.55 6.80 2.62
C ARG A 103 -3.05 6.95 2.40
N GLN A 104 -3.64 6.05 1.63
CA GLN A 104 -5.05 6.11 1.25
C GLN A 104 -5.70 4.74 1.38
N LEU A 105 -7.00 4.72 1.65
CA LEU A 105 -7.79 3.51 1.61
C LEU A 105 -8.16 3.20 0.17
N VAL A 106 -7.94 1.96 -0.23
CA VAL A 106 -8.27 1.50 -1.59
C VAL A 106 -9.00 0.17 -1.50
N ASP A 107 -9.70 -0.18 -2.57
CA ASP A 107 -10.31 -1.50 -2.69
C ASP A 107 -9.27 -2.48 -3.17
N VAL A 108 -9.14 -3.61 -2.46
CA VAL A 108 -8.27 -4.69 -2.88
C VAL A 108 -9.08 -5.96 -3.06
N THR A 109 -8.65 -6.82 -3.96
CA THR A 109 -9.29 -8.10 -4.24
C THR A 109 -8.35 -9.21 -3.85
N ARG A 110 -8.80 -10.10 -2.98
CA ARG A 110 -8.02 -11.23 -2.50
C ARG A 110 -8.08 -12.37 -3.52
N ALA A 111 -7.21 -13.35 -3.34
CA ALA A 111 -7.11 -14.49 -4.26
C ALA A 111 -8.42 -15.26 -4.38
N ASP A 112 -9.26 -15.28 -3.34
CA ASP A 112 -10.56 -15.95 -3.36
C ASP A 112 -11.68 -15.11 -4.00
N GLY A 113 -11.35 -13.91 -4.47
CA GLY A 113 -12.32 -13.01 -5.09
C GLY A 113 -12.99 -12.03 -4.13
N ALA A 114 -12.76 -12.17 -2.84
CA ALA A 114 -13.32 -11.25 -1.85
C ALA A 114 -12.65 -9.88 -1.96
N THR A 115 -13.43 -8.82 -1.81
CA THR A 115 -12.91 -7.44 -1.83
C THR A 115 -13.00 -6.83 -0.45
N GLU A 116 -12.03 -5.99 -0.12
CA GLU A 116 -12.05 -5.26 1.15
C GLU A 116 -11.23 -3.98 1.02
N LYS A 117 -11.41 -3.09 1.97
CA LYS A 117 -10.65 -1.84 2.03
C LYS A 117 -9.33 -2.08 2.75
N ALA A 118 -8.27 -1.50 2.22
CA ALA A 118 -6.95 -1.58 2.84
C ALA A 118 -6.21 -0.27 2.65
N TRP A 119 -5.37 0.06 3.61
CA TRP A 119 -4.44 1.18 3.47
C TRP A 119 -3.36 0.81 2.49
N THR A 120 -2.93 1.76 1.68
CA THR A 120 -1.74 1.61 0.83
C THR A 120 -1.11 2.97 0.60
N TYR A 121 0.11 2.97 0.10
CA TYR A 121 0.86 4.20 -0.16
C TYR A 121 0.82 4.50 -1.65
N VAL A 122 0.17 5.61 -2.00
CA VAL A 122 -0.03 6.04 -3.39
C VAL A 122 1.01 7.09 -3.72
N TYR A 123 1.68 6.94 -4.86
CA TYR A 123 2.72 7.88 -5.28
C TYR A 123 2.09 9.23 -5.65
N ASN A 124 2.69 10.31 -5.16
CA ASN A 124 2.06 11.63 -5.21
C ASN A 124 2.87 12.68 -5.95
N TRP A 125 4.07 12.35 -6.41
CA TRP A 125 4.89 13.28 -7.17
C TRP A 125 4.72 13.07 -8.68
N PRO A 126 5.18 14.03 -9.53
CA PRO A 126 5.05 13.86 -10.98
C PRO A 126 5.74 12.60 -11.48
N VAL A 127 5.13 11.98 -12.49
CA VAL A 127 5.59 10.68 -13.00
C VAL A 127 6.18 10.79 -14.40
N THR A 128 6.34 11.99 -14.94
CA THR A 128 6.91 12.20 -16.26
C THR A 128 8.29 11.55 -16.32
N GLY A 129 8.48 10.67 -17.33
CA GLY A 129 9.76 10.00 -17.52
C GLY A 129 9.99 8.76 -16.68
N LEU A 130 9.09 8.42 -15.77
CA LEU A 130 9.21 7.20 -14.98
C LEU A 130 8.70 6.00 -15.78
N PRO A 131 9.49 4.92 -15.89
CA PRO A 131 9.04 3.75 -16.64
C PRO A 131 7.91 3.04 -15.92
N ARG A 132 6.96 2.52 -16.68
CA ARG A 132 5.87 1.73 -16.14
C ARG A 132 6.34 0.29 -15.93
N ILE A 133 5.94 -0.29 -14.82
CA ILE A 133 6.12 -1.72 -14.59
C ILE A 133 4.88 -2.41 -15.14
N GLU A 134 4.96 -2.86 -16.39
CA GLU A 134 3.79 -3.33 -17.15
C GLU A 134 3.11 -4.53 -16.51
N SER A 135 3.89 -5.41 -15.89
CA SER A 135 3.34 -6.61 -15.24
C SER A 135 2.48 -6.29 -14.03
N GLY A 136 2.60 -5.08 -13.46
CA GLY A 136 1.98 -4.75 -12.19
C GLY A 136 2.60 -5.49 -11.00
N ARG A 137 3.76 -6.10 -11.19
CA ARG A 137 4.48 -6.86 -10.16
C ARG A 137 5.88 -6.33 -10.01
N PHE A 138 6.18 -5.77 -8.86
CA PHE A 138 7.49 -5.17 -8.63
C PHE A 138 8.63 -6.19 -8.79
N LEU A 139 8.41 -7.42 -8.35
CA LEU A 139 9.44 -8.46 -8.41
C LEU A 139 9.71 -8.97 -9.82
N GLU A 140 8.88 -8.64 -10.80
CA GLU A 140 8.98 -9.15 -12.17
C GLU A 140 9.27 -8.07 -13.21
N HIS A 141 9.64 -6.88 -12.76
CA HIS A 141 9.90 -5.80 -13.71
C HIS A 141 11.28 -5.87 -14.35
#